data_6754886a1c0bb6757614bc147da985cb
#
_entry.id   6754886a1c0bb6757614bc147da985cb
#
_cell.length_a   1.000
_cell.length_b   1.000
_cell.length_c   1.000
_cell.angle_alpha   90.00
_cell.angle_beta   90.00
_cell.angle_gamma   90.00
#
_symmetry.space_group_name_H-M   'P 1'
#
loop_
_entity.id
_entity.type
_entity.pdbx_description
1 polymer ?
#
loop_
_entity_poly.entity_id
_entity_poly.type
_entity_poly.pdbx_seq_one_letter_code
_entity_poly.pdbx_strand_id
1 'polypeptide(L)'
;MTAANGLGGAEAAVRLKDLTVSYRGHPAVHHLNGAFSAGLLTAVVGPNGAGKSTLLGALGGTIRDFEGRIERSPALRVAYLPQASALDRSFPVRVHEAVAMGLWSRIGSFGGLRPEDRSSIDEALAAVGLNGFGQRWLGELSAGQAQRVLFARVLVQDAGLILLDEPFNAIDARTTADLLALLHRWKKEERTVIAVLHDLEQVREHFEQVLLLARERVAWGPTAEALKAEHLFKARQMAEAWDEAAPRCEVLA
;
A
#
# COMPACT_ATOMS: atom_id res chain seq x y z
N MET A 1 -4.54 -34.41 -1.98
CA MET A 1 -3.14 -34.32 -2.46
C MET A 1 -2.78 -32.85 -2.57
N THR A 2 -1.96 -32.41 -1.66
CA THR A 2 -1.56 -31.06 -1.32
C THR A 2 -0.60 -30.51 -2.39
N ALA A 3 -1.01 -29.50 -3.17
CA ALA A 3 -0.08 -28.76 -4.02
C ALA A 3 0.70 -27.80 -3.12
N ALA A 4 1.90 -28.21 -2.74
CA ALA A 4 2.82 -27.45 -1.92
C ALA A 4 3.57 -26.41 -2.78
N ASN A 5 3.47 -25.17 -2.35
CA ASN A 5 4.51 -24.13 -2.27
C ASN A 5 5.71 -24.26 -3.22
N GLY A 6 5.65 -23.51 -4.31
CA GLY A 6 6.81 -23.14 -5.13
C GLY A 6 7.18 -21.67 -4.97
N LEU A 7 7.52 -21.22 -3.77
CA LEU A 7 8.20 -19.93 -3.55
C LEU A 7 9.52 -20.24 -2.84
N GLY A 8 10.62 -20.20 -3.58
CA GLY A 8 11.96 -20.35 -3.05
C GLY A 8 12.22 -19.33 -1.93
N GLY A 9 12.79 -19.82 -0.86
CA GLY A 9 13.47 -19.31 0.32
C GLY A 9 13.52 -17.83 0.71
N ALA A 10 12.74 -16.93 0.17
CA ALA A 10 12.67 -15.54 0.65
C ALA A 10 11.87 -15.48 1.95
N GLU A 11 12.44 -14.85 2.97
CA GLU A 11 11.76 -14.60 4.25
C GLU A 11 10.47 -13.80 4.00
N ALA A 12 9.37 -14.20 4.67
CA ALA A 12 8.11 -13.50 4.55
C ALA A 12 8.08 -12.28 5.47
N ALA A 13 7.87 -11.09 4.92
CA ALA A 13 7.62 -9.88 5.70
C ALA A 13 6.24 -9.92 6.35
N VAL A 14 5.23 -10.40 5.62
CA VAL A 14 3.86 -10.55 6.09
C VAL A 14 3.28 -11.86 5.57
N ARG A 15 2.64 -12.64 6.44
CA ARG A 15 1.93 -13.86 6.08
C ARG A 15 0.44 -13.70 6.39
N LEU A 16 -0.39 -14.09 5.45
CA LEU A 16 -1.84 -14.10 5.57
C LEU A 16 -2.33 -15.53 5.73
N LYS A 17 -3.19 -15.76 6.72
CA LYS A 17 -3.82 -17.06 6.98
C LYS A 17 -5.31 -16.86 7.04
N ASP A 18 -5.99 -17.33 6.01
CA ASP A 18 -7.45 -17.33 5.88
C ASP A 18 -8.08 -15.95 6.12
N LEU A 19 -7.43 -14.91 5.56
CA LEU A 19 -7.84 -13.53 5.80
C LEU A 19 -9.13 -13.22 5.05
N THR A 20 -10.19 -12.90 5.80
CA THR A 20 -11.46 -12.39 5.28
C THR A 20 -11.73 -11.02 5.89
N VAL A 21 -11.90 -10.00 5.04
CA VAL A 21 -12.19 -8.63 5.46
C VAL A 21 -13.53 -8.22 4.88
N SER A 22 -14.50 -7.96 5.76
CA SER A 22 -15.86 -7.60 5.37
C SER A 22 -16.09 -6.09 5.49
N TYR A 23 -16.85 -5.54 4.57
CA TYR A 23 -17.32 -4.17 4.61
C TYR A 23 -18.85 -4.16 4.57
N ARG A 24 -19.50 -3.62 5.61
CA ARG A 24 -20.97 -3.63 5.75
C ARG A 24 -21.58 -5.03 5.61
N GLY A 25 -20.88 -6.07 6.08
CA GLY A 25 -21.34 -7.45 6.06
C GLY A 25 -21.13 -8.19 4.73
N HIS A 26 -20.48 -7.54 3.73
CA HIS A 26 -20.07 -8.23 2.50
C HIS A 26 -18.55 -8.39 2.47
N PRO A 27 -18.02 -9.59 2.16
CA PRO A 27 -16.57 -9.81 2.10
C PRO A 27 -15.98 -9.02 0.93
N ALA A 28 -15.10 -8.07 1.25
CA ALA A 28 -14.30 -7.33 0.27
C ALA A 28 -13.02 -8.10 -0.10
N VAL A 29 -12.48 -8.87 0.86
CA VAL A 29 -11.40 -9.85 0.67
C VAL A 29 -11.88 -11.13 1.32
N HIS A 30 -11.75 -12.28 0.62
CA HIS A 30 -12.32 -13.54 1.04
C HIS A 30 -11.27 -14.66 1.04
N HIS A 31 -11.05 -15.30 2.20
CA HIS A 31 -10.17 -16.45 2.42
C HIS A 31 -8.75 -16.31 1.81
N LEU A 32 -8.15 -15.11 1.93
CA LEU A 32 -6.84 -14.86 1.34
C LEU A 32 -5.73 -15.54 2.12
N ASN A 33 -5.01 -16.45 1.44
CA ASN A 33 -3.86 -17.17 1.96
C ASN A 33 -2.61 -16.87 1.13
N GLY A 34 -1.48 -16.60 1.78
CA GLY A 34 -0.20 -16.34 1.10
C GLY A 34 0.77 -15.54 1.93
N ALA A 35 1.85 -15.09 1.29
CA ALA A 35 2.86 -14.28 1.97
C ALA A 35 3.46 -13.23 1.03
N PHE A 36 3.71 -12.05 1.57
CA PHE A 36 4.53 -11.02 0.94
C PHE A 36 5.99 -11.24 1.34
N SER A 37 6.86 -11.39 0.35
CA SER A 37 8.29 -11.61 0.56
C SER A 37 8.98 -10.33 1.05
N ALA A 38 9.93 -10.47 1.98
CA ALA A 38 10.72 -9.36 2.48
C ALA A 38 11.63 -8.78 1.38
N GLY A 39 11.83 -7.46 1.41
CA GLY A 39 12.75 -6.74 0.52
C GLY A 39 12.30 -6.65 -0.94
N LEU A 40 11.07 -7.05 -1.28
CA LEU A 40 10.56 -6.99 -2.66
C LEU A 40 9.52 -5.89 -2.85
N LEU A 41 9.40 -5.43 -4.11
CA LEU A 41 8.29 -4.62 -4.58
C LEU A 41 7.18 -5.57 -5.06
N THR A 42 6.04 -5.59 -4.37
CA THR A 42 4.87 -6.37 -4.75
C THR A 42 3.73 -5.44 -5.15
N ALA A 43 3.20 -5.63 -6.35
CA ALA A 43 2.01 -4.92 -6.78
C ALA A 43 0.74 -5.72 -6.41
N VAL A 44 -0.28 -5.03 -5.95
CA VAL A 44 -1.65 -5.56 -5.79
C VAL A 44 -2.48 -4.98 -6.92
N VAL A 45 -2.91 -5.83 -7.83
CA VAL A 45 -3.69 -5.44 -9.01
C VAL A 45 -5.02 -6.17 -9.05
N GLY A 46 -5.97 -5.66 -9.82
CA GLY A 46 -7.29 -6.26 -9.97
C GLY A 46 -8.35 -5.22 -10.32
N PRO A 47 -9.56 -5.65 -10.66
CA PRO A 47 -10.67 -4.77 -11.03
C PRO A 47 -11.07 -3.83 -9.88
N ASN A 48 -11.87 -2.81 -10.20
CA ASN A 48 -12.46 -1.94 -9.17
C ASN A 48 -13.38 -2.77 -8.27
N GLY A 49 -13.37 -2.48 -6.96
CA GLY A 49 -14.13 -3.26 -5.97
C GLY A 49 -13.52 -4.63 -5.61
N ALA A 50 -12.33 -4.96 -6.11
CA ALA A 50 -11.65 -6.23 -5.82
C ALA A 50 -11.12 -6.38 -4.38
N GLY A 51 -11.26 -5.35 -3.52
CA GLY A 51 -10.80 -5.38 -2.14
C GLY A 51 -9.35 -4.93 -1.92
N LYS A 52 -8.68 -4.33 -2.94
CA LYS A 52 -7.26 -3.93 -2.88
C LYS A 52 -6.96 -2.96 -1.73
N SER A 53 -7.68 -1.83 -1.66
CA SER A 53 -7.52 -0.83 -0.58
C SER A 53 -7.94 -1.38 0.78
N THR A 54 -8.94 -2.27 0.81
CA THR A 54 -9.39 -2.99 2.01
C THR A 54 -8.27 -3.88 2.54
N LEU A 55 -7.59 -4.63 1.67
CA LEU A 55 -6.43 -5.43 2.03
C LEU A 55 -5.30 -4.56 2.61
N LEU A 56 -4.95 -3.45 1.92
CA LEU A 56 -3.93 -2.53 2.43
C LEU A 56 -4.33 -1.92 3.77
N GLY A 57 -5.60 -1.56 3.95
CA GLY A 57 -6.13 -1.05 5.21
C GLY A 57 -5.99 -2.06 6.36
N ALA A 58 -6.26 -3.34 6.11
CA ALA A 58 -6.07 -4.41 7.09
C ALA A 58 -4.57 -4.61 7.42
N LEU A 59 -3.70 -4.63 6.39
CA LEU A 59 -2.25 -4.71 6.56
C LEU A 59 -1.69 -3.50 7.34
N GLY A 60 -2.21 -2.31 7.08
CA GLY A 60 -1.83 -1.05 7.72
C GLY A 60 -2.41 -0.86 9.13
N GLY A 61 -3.39 -1.70 9.53
CA GLY A 61 -4.06 -1.62 10.83
C GLY A 61 -5.12 -0.53 10.94
N THR A 62 -5.53 0.09 9.82
CA THR A 62 -6.67 1.02 9.76
C THR A 62 -8.00 0.28 9.77
N ILE A 63 -8.03 -0.95 9.23
CA ILE A 63 -9.15 -1.90 9.35
C ILE A 63 -8.71 -2.98 10.34
N ARG A 64 -9.47 -3.14 11.42
CA ARG A 64 -9.16 -4.10 12.50
C ARG A 64 -10.17 -5.21 12.61
N ASP A 65 -11.34 -5.03 12.02
CA ASP A 65 -12.41 -6.02 11.99
C ASP A 65 -12.22 -6.93 10.76
N PHE A 66 -11.61 -8.11 10.99
CA PHE A 66 -11.38 -9.14 9.99
C PHE A 66 -11.26 -10.51 10.64
N GLU A 67 -11.55 -11.54 9.88
CA GLU A 67 -11.36 -12.94 10.26
C GLU A 67 -10.02 -13.45 9.73
N GLY A 68 -9.49 -14.53 10.33
CA GLY A 68 -8.19 -15.08 10.00
C GLY A 68 -7.05 -14.39 10.73
N ARG A 69 -5.84 -14.38 10.12
CA ARG A 69 -4.63 -13.85 10.77
C ARG A 69 -3.72 -13.13 9.79
N ILE A 70 -3.15 -12.02 10.26
CA ILE A 70 -2.03 -11.30 9.63
C ILE A 70 -0.83 -11.48 10.55
N GLU A 71 0.15 -12.25 10.11
CA GLU A 71 1.37 -12.54 10.88
C GLU A 71 2.53 -11.72 10.31
N ARG A 72 3.17 -10.94 11.17
CA ARG A 72 4.38 -10.17 10.89
C ARG A 72 5.20 -9.98 12.17
N SER A 73 6.48 -9.67 12.04
CA SER A 73 7.30 -9.34 13.20
C SER A 73 6.72 -8.11 13.93
N PRO A 74 6.55 -8.15 15.26
CA PRO A 74 6.14 -6.97 16.04
C PRO A 74 7.10 -5.79 15.91
N ALA A 75 8.38 -6.06 15.60
CA ALA A 75 9.39 -5.03 15.35
C ALA A 75 9.29 -4.38 13.97
N LEU A 76 8.54 -4.95 13.03
CA LEU A 76 8.37 -4.43 11.68
C LEU A 76 7.46 -3.20 11.70
N ARG A 77 8.07 -2.02 11.58
CA ARG A 77 7.33 -0.76 11.44
C ARG A 77 6.64 -0.70 10.09
N VAL A 78 5.39 -0.24 10.09
CA VAL A 78 4.55 -0.12 8.88
C VAL A 78 4.28 1.35 8.61
N ALA A 79 4.57 1.79 7.39
CA ALA A 79 4.10 3.07 6.86
C ALA A 79 2.95 2.81 5.87
N TYR A 80 1.91 3.61 5.95
CA TYR A 80 0.76 3.51 5.04
C TYR A 80 0.48 4.87 4.39
N LEU A 81 0.48 4.87 3.07
CA LEU A 81 0.06 5.97 2.22
C LEU A 81 -1.34 5.61 1.69
N PRO A 82 -2.40 6.24 2.23
CA PRO A 82 -3.75 6.04 1.72
C PRO A 82 -3.94 6.74 0.37
N GLN A 83 -4.98 6.37 -0.35
CA GLN A 83 -5.37 7.04 -1.59
C GLN A 83 -5.50 8.55 -1.39
N ALA A 84 -4.97 9.35 -2.33
CA ALA A 84 -4.92 10.81 -2.22
C ALA A 84 -6.31 11.47 -2.07
N SER A 85 -7.37 10.83 -2.58
CA SER A 85 -8.77 11.27 -2.39
C SER A 85 -9.22 11.27 -0.92
N ALA A 86 -8.55 10.52 -0.04
CA ALA A 86 -8.82 10.51 1.39
C ALA A 86 -8.21 11.70 2.15
N LEU A 87 -7.37 12.52 1.48
CA LEU A 87 -6.74 13.69 2.09
C LEU A 87 -7.68 14.89 2.04
N ASP A 88 -8.17 15.33 3.19
CA ASP A 88 -8.92 16.58 3.29
C ASP A 88 -7.96 17.78 3.15
N ARG A 89 -7.92 18.36 1.95
CA ARG A 89 -7.08 19.51 1.62
C ARG A 89 -7.64 20.84 2.13
N SER A 90 -8.88 20.87 2.61
CA SER A 90 -9.48 22.07 3.20
C SER A 90 -8.99 22.30 4.64
N PHE A 91 -8.44 21.28 5.28
CA PHE A 91 -7.90 21.39 6.62
C PHE A 91 -6.68 22.33 6.64
N PRO A 92 -6.65 23.37 7.48
CA PRO A 92 -5.60 24.37 7.49
C PRO A 92 -4.33 23.83 8.17
N VAL A 93 -3.56 23.02 7.42
CA VAL A 93 -2.28 22.43 7.87
C VAL A 93 -1.17 22.86 6.92
N ARG A 94 0.02 23.15 7.45
CA ARG A 94 1.21 23.42 6.66
C ARG A 94 1.87 22.11 6.19
N VAL A 95 2.61 22.19 5.10
CA VAL A 95 3.33 21.04 4.53
C VAL A 95 4.24 20.39 5.57
N HIS A 96 5.02 21.18 6.31
CA HIS A 96 5.89 20.68 7.38
C HIS A 96 5.11 19.91 8.47
N GLU A 97 3.95 20.42 8.87
CA GLU A 97 3.08 19.77 9.87
C GLU A 97 2.51 18.46 9.34
N ALA A 98 2.06 18.45 8.07
CA ALA A 98 1.55 17.24 7.42
C ALA A 98 2.60 16.11 7.35
N VAL A 99 3.88 16.46 7.06
CA VAL A 99 4.98 15.50 7.09
C VAL A 99 5.30 15.08 8.53
N ALA A 100 5.31 16.02 9.49
CA ALA A 100 5.56 15.74 10.90
C ALA A 100 4.58 14.73 11.50
N MET A 101 3.34 14.65 11.01
CA MET A 101 2.36 13.60 11.42
C MET A 101 2.90 12.18 11.19
N GLY A 102 3.83 11.98 10.25
CA GLY A 102 4.52 10.70 10.05
C GLY A 102 5.37 10.26 11.24
N LEU A 103 5.80 11.19 12.08
CA LEU A 103 6.61 10.92 13.26
C LEU A 103 5.78 10.59 14.52
N TRP A 104 4.47 10.64 14.45
CA TRP A 104 3.58 10.50 15.62
C TRP A 104 3.76 9.17 16.36
N SER A 105 4.00 8.08 15.65
CA SER A 105 4.25 6.77 16.28
C SER A 105 5.53 6.76 17.14
N ARG A 106 6.50 7.64 16.83
CA ARG A 106 7.77 7.77 17.54
C ARG A 106 7.71 8.82 18.66
N ILE A 107 7.07 9.95 18.38
CA ILE A 107 7.05 11.11 19.29
C ILE A 107 5.94 10.96 20.35
N GLY A 108 4.84 10.28 20.03
CA GLY A 108 3.64 10.19 20.86
C GLY A 108 2.80 11.45 20.83
N SER A 109 1.60 11.38 21.41
CA SER A 109 0.60 12.47 21.36
C SER A 109 0.99 13.73 22.14
N PHE A 110 1.93 13.63 23.06
CA PHE A 110 2.37 14.73 23.95
C PHE A 110 3.83 15.15 23.72
N GLY A 111 4.53 14.52 22.76
CA GLY A 111 5.92 14.83 22.45
C GLY A 111 6.04 16.03 21.51
N GLY A 112 7.08 16.83 21.68
CA GLY A 112 7.44 17.93 20.77
C GLY A 112 8.45 17.47 19.71
N LEU A 113 8.45 18.16 18.57
CA LEU A 113 9.47 17.97 17.51
C LEU A 113 10.82 18.44 18.02
N ARG A 114 11.81 17.55 17.97
CA ARG A 114 13.21 17.86 18.26
C ARG A 114 13.89 18.50 17.04
N PRO A 115 15.07 19.13 17.20
CA PRO A 115 15.82 19.64 16.04
C PRO A 115 16.10 18.58 14.96
N GLU A 116 16.42 17.35 15.38
CA GLU A 116 16.68 16.24 14.46
C GLU A 116 15.42 15.84 13.66
N ASP A 117 14.24 15.94 14.27
CA ASP A 117 12.96 15.68 13.59
C ASP A 117 12.69 16.70 12.49
N ARG A 118 13.01 17.96 12.74
CA ARG A 118 12.88 19.03 11.75
C ARG A 118 13.83 18.81 10.57
N SER A 119 15.09 18.44 10.84
CA SER A 119 16.06 18.08 9.79
C SER A 119 15.53 16.91 8.94
N SER A 120 15.04 15.84 9.58
CA SER A 120 14.47 14.68 8.86
C SER A 120 13.26 15.05 8.00
N ILE A 121 12.42 16.01 8.44
CA ILE A 121 11.29 16.50 7.63
C ILE A 121 11.80 17.29 6.44
N ASP A 122 12.77 18.18 6.61
CA ASP A 122 13.34 18.98 5.53
C ASP A 122 14.07 18.08 4.50
N GLU A 123 14.80 17.07 4.96
CA GLU A 123 15.43 16.05 4.11
C GLU A 123 14.38 15.23 3.33
N ALA A 124 13.29 14.84 3.97
CA ALA A 124 12.20 14.12 3.31
C ALA A 124 11.51 14.99 2.24
N LEU A 125 11.29 16.28 2.52
CA LEU A 125 10.75 17.22 1.55
C LEU A 125 11.73 17.42 0.37
N ALA A 126 13.02 17.51 0.65
CA ALA A 126 14.05 17.59 -0.37
C ALA A 126 14.07 16.35 -1.28
N ALA A 127 13.97 15.16 -0.67
CA ALA A 127 13.98 13.88 -1.39
C ALA A 127 12.82 13.72 -2.38
N VAL A 128 11.70 14.40 -2.14
CA VAL A 128 10.54 14.42 -3.04
C VAL A 128 10.46 15.70 -3.90
N GLY A 129 11.53 16.53 -3.92
CA GLY A 129 11.61 17.75 -4.74
C GLY A 129 10.71 18.89 -4.26
N LEU A 130 10.45 18.99 -2.96
CA LEU A 130 9.65 20.05 -2.33
C LEU A 130 10.50 20.95 -1.40
N ASN A 131 11.76 21.23 -1.78
CA ASN A 131 12.61 22.15 -1.03
C ASN A 131 11.92 23.52 -0.84
N GLY A 132 11.91 24.03 0.39
CA GLY A 132 11.33 25.34 0.72
C GLY A 132 9.79 25.38 0.78
N PHE A 133 9.10 24.26 0.59
CA PHE A 133 7.63 24.20 0.64
C PHE A 133 7.08 24.06 2.08
N GLY A 134 7.90 23.81 3.07
CA GLY A 134 7.48 23.48 4.42
C GLY A 134 6.46 24.44 5.05
N GLN A 135 6.54 25.75 4.74
CA GLN A 135 5.64 26.77 5.28
C GLN A 135 4.38 27.01 4.45
N ARG A 136 4.25 26.42 3.26
CA ARG A 136 3.04 26.56 2.43
C ARG A 136 1.87 25.79 3.05
N TRP A 137 0.66 26.26 2.76
CA TRP A 137 -0.55 25.51 3.14
C TRP A 137 -0.75 24.32 2.21
N LEU A 138 -1.17 23.18 2.78
CA LEU A 138 -1.41 21.94 2.01
C LEU A 138 -2.48 22.15 0.93
N GLY A 139 -3.50 22.98 1.22
CA GLY A 139 -4.56 23.32 0.29
C GLY A 139 -4.12 24.09 -0.96
N GLU A 140 -2.98 24.82 -0.89
CA GLU A 140 -2.43 25.60 -2.00
C GLU A 140 -1.64 24.74 -3.02
N LEU A 141 -1.37 23.49 -2.69
CA LEU A 141 -0.55 22.59 -3.52
C LEU A 141 -1.36 22.03 -4.70
N SER A 142 -0.67 21.79 -5.82
CA SER A 142 -1.22 20.93 -6.88
C SER A 142 -1.43 19.49 -6.38
N ALA A 143 -2.21 18.69 -7.11
CA ALA A 143 -2.41 17.27 -6.75
C ALA A 143 -1.09 16.51 -6.66
N GLY A 144 -0.19 16.69 -7.64
CA GLY A 144 1.14 16.06 -7.64
C GLY A 144 2.04 16.54 -6.51
N GLN A 145 1.99 17.83 -6.12
CA GLN A 145 2.72 18.35 -4.97
C GLN A 145 2.17 17.77 -3.66
N ALA A 146 0.85 17.70 -3.50
CA ALA A 146 0.23 17.08 -2.33
C ALA A 146 0.61 15.59 -2.22
N GLN A 147 0.63 14.87 -3.34
CA GLN A 147 1.10 13.47 -3.37
C GLN A 147 2.55 13.34 -2.92
N ARG A 148 3.45 14.23 -3.37
CA ARG A 148 4.85 14.27 -2.92
C ARG A 148 4.96 14.54 -1.40
N VAL A 149 4.08 15.36 -0.82
CA VAL A 149 4.01 15.56 0.65
C VAL A 149 3.64 14.27 1.37
N LEU A 150 2.70 13.48 0.83
CA LEU A 150 2.35 12.18 1.39
C LEU A 150 3.52 11.20 1.34
N PHE A 151 4.31 11.20 0.26
CA PHE A 151 5.54 10.40 0.19
C PHE A 151 6.60 10.88 1.20
N ALA A 152 6.79 12.19 1.38
CA ALA A 152 7.67 12.73 2.41
C ALA A 152 7.23 12.29 3.82
N ARG A 153 5.91 12.26 4.08
CA ARG A 153 5.34 11.72 5.32
C ARG A 153 5.65 10.23 5.52
N VAL A 154 5.68 9.41 4.45
CA VAL A 154 6.08 8.00 4.52
C VAL A 154 7.57 7.87 4.80
N LEU A 155 8.41 8.72 4.18
CA LEU A 155 9.87 8.71 4.37
C LEU A 155 10.26 8.92 5.85
N VAL A 156 9.67 9.91 6.52
CA VAL A 156 10.01 10.20 7.93
C VAL A 156 9.60 9.10 8.91
N GLN A 157 8.69 8.18 8.52
CA GLN A 157 8.30 7.04 9.34
C GLN A 157 9.40 5.98 9.44
N ASP A 158 10.36 5.98 8.53
CA ASP A 158 11.48 5.02 8.47
C ASP A 158 11.01 3.58 8.72
N ALA A 159 10.06 3.13 7.93
CA ALA A 159 9.39 1.83 8.08
C ALA A 159 10.02 0.76 7.19
N GLY A 160 10.08 -0.49 7.70
CA GLY A 160 10.54 -1.65 6.93
C GLY A 160 9.46 -2.21 5.99
N LEU A 161 8.18 -1.94 6.28
CA LEU A 161 7.04 -2.29 5.41
C LEU A 161 6.32 -1.02 4.99
N ILE A 162 6.21 -0.80 3.69
CA ILE A 162 5.61 0.38 3.08
C ILE A 162 4.40 -0.06 2.26
N LEU A 163 3.23 0.48 2.59
CA LEU A 163 1.97 0.21 1.92
C LEU A 163 1.53 1.46 1.17
N LEU A 164 1.30 1.34 -0.14
CA LEU A 164 0.96 2.46 -1.01
C LEU A 164 -0.35 2.18 -1.74
N ASP A 165 -1.38 2.98 -1.49
CA ASP A 165 -2.68 2.83 -2.13
C ASP A 165 -2.83 3.85 -3.27
N GLU A 166 -2.74 3.37 -4.52
CA GLU A 166 -2.79 4.15 -5.75
C GLU A 166 -1.83 5.36 -5.76
N PRO A 167 -0.53 5.14 -5.47
CA PRO A 167 0.43 6.22 -5.22
C PRO A 167 0.68 7.13 -6.42
N PHE A 168 0.38 6.68 -7.64
CA PHE A 168 0.66 7.41 -8.89
C PHE A 168 -0.60 7.97 -9.55
N ASN A 169 -1.76 7.88 -8.88
CA ASN A 169 -3.00 8.37 -9.46
C ASN A 169 -3.01 9.91 -9.54
N ALA A 170 -3.50 10.45 -10.66
CA ALA A 170 -3.66 11.88 -10.93
C ALA A 170 -2.37 12.71 -10.83
N ILE A 171 -1.21 12.11 -11.10
CA ILE A 171 0.08 12.81 -11.18
C ILE A 171 0.69 12.69 -12.58
N ASP A 172 1.56 13.64 -12.92
CA ASP A 172 2.24 13.66 -14.21
C ASP A 172 3.35 12.60 -14.32
N ALA A 173 3.74 12.28 -15.56
CA ALA A 173 4.74 11.23 -15.85
C ALA A 173 6.10 11.52 -15.21
N ARG A 174 6.52 12.79 -15.12
CA ARG A 174 7.80 13.14 -14.50
C ARG A 174 7.77 12.87 -12.98
N THR A 175 6.70 13.30 -12.32
CA THR A 175 6.51 13.03 -10.89
C THR A 175 6.43 11.53 -10.62
N THR A 176 5.74 10.77 -11.49
CA THR A 176 5.67 9.30 -11.40
C THR A 176 7.06 8.68 -11.47
N ALA A 177 7.90 9.10 -12.44
CA ALA A 177 9.28 8.60 -12.58
C ALA A 177 10.13 8.88 -11.33
N ASP A 178 10.04 10.09 -10.76
CA ASP A 178 10.77 10.46 -9.53
C ASP A 178 10.34 9.57 -8.35
N LEU A 179 9.03 9.30 -8.21
CA LEU A 179 8.51 8.46 -7.14
C LEU A 179 8.83 6.96 -7.33
N LEU A 180 8.85 6.46 -8.57
CA LEU A 180 9.33 5.11 -8.89
C LEU A 180 10.82 4.95 -8.53
N ALA A 181 11.65 5.95 -8.81
CA ALA A 181 13.05 5.94 -8.38
C ALA A 181 13.18 5.82 -6.85
N LEU A 182 12.28 6.46 -6.09
CA LEU A 182 12.22 6.33 -4.64
C LEU A 182 11.86 4.90 -4.20
N LEU A 183 10.90 4.23 -4.87
CA LEU A 183 10.55 2.84 -4.58
C LEU A 183 11.76 1.92 -4.81
N HIS A 184 12.49 2.11 -5.90
CA HIS A 184 13.71 1.35 -6.19
C HIS A 184 14.82 1.60 -5.16
N ARG A 185 14.91 2.83 -4.62
CA ARG A 185 15.81 3.13 -3.50
C ARG A 185 15.41 2.35 -2.25
N TRP A 186 14.13 2.34 -1.88
CA TRP A 186 13.63 1.55 -0.74
C TRP A 186 13.93 0.07 -0.89
N LYS A 187 13.79 -0.49 -2.10
CA LYS A 187 14.18 -1.87 -2.38
C LYS A 187 15.67 -2.10 -2.13
N LYS A 188 16.55 -1.19 -2.58
CA LYS A 188 18.00 -1.29 -2.30
C LYS A 188 18.32 -1.22 -0.81
N GLU A 189 17.46 -0.58 -0.02
CA GLU A 189 17.51 -0.51 1.43
C GLU A 189 16.82 -1.73 2.10
N GLU A 190 16.51 -2.79 1.32
CA GLU A 190 15.82 -4.03 1.75
C GLU A 190 14.45 -3.80 2.39
N ARG A 191 13.80 -2.65 2.12
CA ARG A 191 12.44 -2.40 2.56
C ARG A 191 11.45 -3.16 1.68
N THR A 192 10.39 -3.66 2.30
CA THR A 192 9.28 -4.31 1.61
C THR A 192 8.25 -3.27 1.19
N VAL A 193 7.88 -3.26 -0.08
CA VAL A 193 6.85 -2.35 -0.59
C VAL A 193 5.68 -3.15 -1.16
N ILE A 194 4.47 -2.82 -0.74
CA ILE A 194 3.22 -3.36 -1.30
C ILE A 194 2.42 -2.18 -1.84
N ALA A 195 2.20 -2.14 -3.16
CA ALA A 195 1.51 -1.03 -3.80
C ALA A 195 0.30 -1.49 -4.61
N VAL A 196 -0.84 -0.81 -4.42
CA VAL A 196 -2.01 -0.96 -5.30
C VAL A 196 -1.79 -0.13 -6.55
N LEU A 197 -1.86 -0.77 -7.71
CA LEU A 197 -1.62 -0.13 -9.00
C LEU A 197 -2.67 -0.56 -10.04
N HIS A 198 -2.92 0.32 -11.02
CA HIS A 198 -3.84 0.06 -12.13
C HIS A 198 -3.11 -0.09 -13.48
N ASP A 199 -1.93 0.53 -13.61
CA ASP A 199 -1.12 0.47 -14.82
C ASP A 199 -0.27 -0.81 -14.85
N LEU A 200 -0.68 -1.77 -15.68
CA LEU A 200 -0.01 -3.06 -15.80
C LEU A 200 1.36 -2.97 -16.47
N GLU A 201 1.62 -1.93 -17.27
CA GLU A 201 2.94 -1.71 -17.90
C GLU A 201 3.93 -1.28 -16.83
N GLN A 202 3.59 -0.31 -15.99
CA GLN A 202 4.39 0.06 -14.82
C GLN A 202 4.64 -1.12 -13.88
N VAL A 203 3.63 -1.96 -13.67
CA VAL A 203 3.76 -3.16 -12.83
C VAL A 203 4.78 -4.12 -13.43
N ARG A 204 4.71 -4.41 -14.75
CA ARG A 204 5.66 -5.30 -15.43
C ARG A 204 7.09 -4.79 -15.40
N GLU A 205 7.28 -3.49 -15.48
CA GLU A 205 8.61 -2.87 -15.54
C GLU A 205 9.27 -2.76 -14.17
N HIS A 206 8.49 -2.50 -13.10
CA HIS A 206 9.06 -2.05 -11.84
C HIS A 206 8.82 -3.00 -10.65
N PHE A 207 7.93 -4.00 -10.75
CA PHE A 207 7.56 -4.86 -9.63
C PHE A 207 7.93 -6.33 -9.90
N GLU A 208 8.56 -6.99 -8.92
CA GLU A 208 8.98 -8.38 -9.02
C GLU A 208 7.83 -9.37 -8.81
N GLN A 209 6.90 -9.00 -7.93
CA GLN A 209 5.77 -9.85 -7.57
C GLN A 209 4.44 -9.14 -7.76
N VAL A 210 3.42 -9.92 -8.04
CA VAL A 210 2.04 -9.46 -8.17
C VAL A 210 1.11 -10.35 -7.37
N LEU A 211 0.22 -9.72 -6.62
CA LEU A 211 -1.03 -10.30 -6.16
C LEU A 211 -2.16 -9.79 -7.06
N LEU A 212 -2.70 -10.68 -7.91
CA LEU A 212 -3.91 -10.40 -8.68
C LEU A 212 -5.12 -10.80 -7.85
N LEU A 213 -5.88 -9.79 -7.42
CA LEU A 213 -6.99 -9.90 -6.51
C LEU A 213 -8.32 -9.59 -7.23
N ALA A 214 -9.32 -10.44 -7.02
CA ALA A 214 -10.71 -10.21 -7.39
C ALA A 214 -11.60 -10.71 -6.25
N ARG A 215 -11.52 -10.03 -5.08
CA ARG A 215 -12.00 -10.42 -3.75
C ARG A 215 -11.32 -11.67 -3.20
N GLU A 216 -10.99 -12.61 -4.05
CA GLU A 216 -10.18 -13.79 -3.79
C GLU A 216 -8.86 -13.69 -4.56
N ARG A 217 -7.89 -14.54 -4.18
CA ARG A 217 -6.64 -14.65 -4.90
C ARG A 217 -6.86 -15.32 -6.26
N VAL A 218 -6.66 -14.59 -7.34
CA VAL A 218 -6.63 -15.17 -8.71
C VAL A 218 -5.25 -15.74 -9.00
N ALA A 219 -4.20 -14.95 -8.74
CA ALA A 219 -2.80 -15.37 -8.87
C ALA A 219 -1.94 -14.60 -7.86
N TRP A 220 -0.82 -15.20 -7.42
CA TRP A 220 0.17 -14.55 -6.56
C TRP A 220 1.54 -15.14 -6.84
N GLY A 221 2.49 -14.34 -7.28
CA GLY A 221 3.84 -14.78 -7.59
C GLY A 221 4.61 -13.81 -8.47
N PRO A 222 5.63 -14.29 -9.19
CA PRO A 222 6.40 -13.47 -10.12
C PRO A 222 5.49 -12.73 -11.12
N THR A 223 5.82 -11.49 -11.41
CA THR A 223 4.98 -10.59 -12.22
C THR A 223 4.60 -11.20 -13.56
N ALA A 224 5.56 -11.79 -14.27
CA ALA A 224 5.32 -12.41 -15.58
C ALA A 224 4.30 -13.57 -15.52
N GLU A 225 4.31 -14.34 -14.42
CA GLU A 225 3.40 -15.46 -14.21
C GLU A 225 2.02 -14.98 -13.76
N ALA A 226 1.96 -14.07 -12.79
CA ALA A 226 0.71 -13.60 -12.23
C ALA A 226 -0.13 -12.78 -13.25
N LEU A 227 0.53 -12.07 -14.18
CA LEU A 227 -0.12 -11.24 -15.19
C LEU A 227 -0.32 -11.96 -16.55
N LYS A 228 -0.40 -13.29 -16.58
CA LYS A 228 -0.80 -14.02 -17.77
C LYS A 228 -2.22 -13.65 -18.18
N ALA A 229 -2.50 -13.67 -19.49
CA ALA A 229 -3.81 -13.29 -20.04
C ALA A 229 -4.96 -14.10 -19.44
N GLU A 230 -4.75 -15.40 -19.18
CA GLU A 230 -5.74 -16.27 -18.52
C GLU A 230 -6.14 -15.80 -17.13
N HIS A 231 -5.17 -15.35 -16.32
CA HIS A 231 -5.44 -14.84 -14.98
C HIS A 231 -6.18 -13.50 -15.02
N LEU A 232 -5.74 -12.58 -15.91
CA LEU A 232 -6.41 -11.29 -16.09
C LEU A 232 -7.85 -11.44 -16.56
N PHE A 233 -8.10 -12.38 -17.49
CA PHE A 233 -9.45 -12.71 -17.97
C PHE A 233 -10.30 -13.26 -16.82
N LYS A 234 -9.77 -14.22 -16.04
CA LYS A 234 -10.46 -14.78 -14.87
C LYS A 234 -10.81 -13.70 -13.84
N ALA A 235 -9.88 -12.80 -13.52
CA ALA A 235 -10.12 -11.72 -12.56
C ALA A 235 -11.25 -10.79 -13.03
N ARG A 236 -11.34 -10.51 -14.34
CA ARG A 236 -12.40 -9.72 -14.93
C ARG A 236 -13.76 -10.43 -14.85
N GLN A 237 -13.82 -11.70 -15.21
CA GLN A 237 -15.05 -12.49 -15.10
C GLN A 237 -15.57 -12.55 -13.66
N MET A 238 -14.69 -12.74 -12.68
CA MET A 238 -15.07 -12.77 -11.26
C MET A 238 -15.67 -11.43 -10.80
N ALA A 239 -15.17 -10.31 -11.31
CA ALA A 239 -15.71 -9.00 -10.99
C ALA A 239 -17.09 -8.74 -11.63
N GLU A 240 -17.30 -9.21 -12.85
CA GLU A 240 -18.56 -9.08 -13.58
C GLU A 240 -19.66 -10.00 -13.02
N ALA A 241 -19.28 -11.16 -12.50
CA ALA A 241 -20.21 -12.15 -11.92
C ALA A 241 -20.63 -11.83 -10.48
N TRP A 242 -20.11 -10.75 -9.89
CA TRP A 242 -20.43 -10.41 -8.51
C TRP A 242 -21.85 -9.90 -8.35
N ASP A 243 -22.61 -10.59 -7.50
CA ASP A 243 -23.95 -10.18 -7.05
C ASP A 243 -23.87 -9.60 -5.62
N GLU A 244 -24.12 -8.29 -5.48
CA GLU A 244 -24.16 -7.62 -4.18
C GLU A 244 -25.34 -8.10 -3.28
N ALA A 245 -26.35 -8.73 -3.88
CA ALA A 245 -27.50 -9.30 -3.19
C ALA A 245 -27.31 -10.77 -2.79
N ALA A 246 -26.17 -11.38 -3.13
CA ALA A 246 -25.88 -12.77 -2.77
C ALA A 246 -25.92 -12.97 -1.22
N PRO A 247 -26.42 -14.11 -0.73
CA PRO A 247 -26.48 -14.39 0.69
C PRO A 247 -25.07 -14.39 1.30
N ARG A 248 -24.97 -13.88 2.52
CA ARG A 248 -23.70 -13.83 3.28
C ARG A 248 -23.13 -15.22 3.44
N CYS A 249 -21.80 -15.33 3.36
CA CYS A 249 -21.11 -16.57 3.69
C CYS A 249 -21.37 -16.88 5.17
N GLU A 250 -22.18 -17.93 5.45
CA GLU A 250 -22.31 -18.42 6.82
C GLU A 250 -21.04 -19.19 7.13
N VAL A 251 -20.32 -18.74 8.17
CA VAL A 251 -19.19 -19.48 8.74
C VAL A 251 -19.76 -20.81 9.24
N LEU A 252 -19.43 -21.92 8.60
CA LEU A 252 -19.65 -23.24 9.16
C LEU A 252 -18.80 -23.34 10.44
N ALA A 253 -19.49 -23.28 11.58
CA ALA A 253 -18.94 -23.40 12.92
C ALA A 253 -18.28 -24.77 13.16
#